data_7970f2ebc3f8e615ebfbd473f3c91d6e
#
_entry.id   7970f2ebc3f8e615ebfbd473f3c91d6e
#
_cell.length_a   1.000
_cell.length_b   1.000
_cell.length_c   1.000
_cell.angle_alpha   90.00
_cell.angle_beta   90.00
_cell.angle_gamma   90.00
#
_symmetry.space_group_name_H-M   'P 1'
#
loop_
_entity.id
_entity.type
_entity.pdbx_description
1 polymer ?
#
loop_
_entity_poly.entity_id
_entity_poly.type
_entity_poly.pdbx_seq_one_letter_code
_entity_poly.pdbx_strand_id
1 'polypeptide(L)'
;GNSANLQARRSAATDFLGREQLQWLKRELRGSRAQWKVIAADMPIGLCVPDGKDAQGRDRWEAIANGNDGAALGRELEIADLLRFVQRAEVRNTVWLTADVHYCAAHHYSPERAAFKDFAPFWEFVAGPLNAGSFGPNALDGTFGPQVMFQKAPLVQNSSPFAGYQFFGEVEIDAQSRALTVTLRDLDGEPVFSQELQPDGA
;
A
#
# COMPACT_ATOMS: atom_id res chain seq x y z
N GLY A 1 5.06 -10.40 -13.82
CA GLY A 1 5.31 -10.84 -12.45
C GLY A 1 6.72 -11.38 -12.25
N ASN A 2 7.14 -11.55 -11.05
CA ASN A 2 8.52 -11.84 -10.69
C ASN A 2 8.61 -12.97 -9.63
N SER A 3 9.22 -14.10 -10.01
CA SER A 3 9.53 -15.19 -9.07
C SER A 3 10.78 -14.90 -8.22
N ALA A 4 11.61 -13.91 -8.58
CA ALA A 4 12.73 -13.42 -7.75
C ALA A 4 12.24 -12.74 -6.45
N ASN A 5 10.96 -12.49 -6.34
CA ASN A 5 10.34 -11.89 -5.15
C ASN A 5 10.49 -12.72 -3.86
N LEU A 6 11.02 -13.92 -3.94
CA LEU A 6 11.39 -14.78 -2.80
C LEU A 6 12.89 -14.73 -2.45
N GLN A 7 13.69 -13.89 -3.09
CA GLN A 7 15.12 -13.76 -2.77
C GLN A 7 15.34 -13.05 -1.43
N ALA A 8 16.22 -13.62 -0.59
CA ALA A 8 16.56 -13.05 0.72
C ALA A 8 17.53 -11.85 0.65
N ARG A 9 18.04 -11.53 -0.54
CA ARG A 9 18.99 -10.43 -0.77
C ARG A 9 18.53 -9.54 -1.89
N ARG A 10 18.74 -8.24 -1.74
CA ARG A 10 18.47 -7.26 -2.81
C ARG A 10 19.35 -7.51 -4.02
N SER A 11 18.76 -7.36 -5.18
CA SER A 11 19.41 -7.42 -6.49
C SER A 11 18.57 -6.59 -7.48
N ALA A 12 19.10 -6.30 -8.65
CA ALA A 12 18.33 -5.62 -9.70
C ALA A 12 17.02 -6.36 -10.06
N ALA A 13 16.97 -7.68 -9.85
CA ALA A 13 15.75 -8.48 -10.08
C ALA A 13 14.70 -8.32 -8.96
N THR A 14 15.07 -7.80 -7.81
CA THR A 14 14.17 -7.56 -6.66
C THR A 14 13.90 -6.08 -6.43
N ASP A 15 14.46 -5.20 -7.24
CA ASP A 15 14.20 -3.78 -7.12
C ASP A 15 12.74 -3.48 -7.54
N PHE A 16 12.07 -2.66 -6.74
CA PHE A 16 10.75 -2.09 -7.01
C PHE A 16 10.89 -0.60 -7.33
N LEU A 17 11.43 0.17 -6.42
CA LEU A 17 11.77 1.58 -6.61
C LEU A 17 13.16 1.74 -7.25
N GLY A 18 14.04 0.83 -6.93
CA GLY A 18 15.46 0.94 -7.24
C GLY A 18 16.20 1.92 -6.32
N ARG A 19 17.52 1.83 -6.36
CA ARG A 19 18.38 2.53 -5.42
C ARG A 19 18.22 4.06 -5.46
N GLU A 20 18.14 4.63 -6.64
CA GLU A 20 18.12 6.09 -6.80
C GLU A 20 16.82 6.70 -6.28
N GLN A 21 15.68 6.12 -6.68
CA GLN A 21 14.35 6.57 -6.24
C GLN A 21 14.17 6.37 -4.74
N LEU A 22 14.60 5.23 -4.19
CA LEU A 22 14.54 4.96 -2.75
C LEU A 22 15.36 5.98 -1.95
N GLN A 23 16.57 6.32 -2.40
CA GLN A 23 17.41 7.33 -1.73
C GLN A 23 16.82 8.75 -1.86
N TRP A 24 16.26 9.07 -3.02
CA TRP A 24 15.52 10.32 -3.21
C TRP A 24 14.36 10.41 -2.23
N LEU A 25 13.49 9.40 -2.18
CA LEU A 25 12.32 9.39 -1.30
C LEU A 25 12.72 9.54 0.19
N LYS A 26 13.76 8.85 0.64
CA LYS A 26 14.29 9.00 1.99
C LYS A 26 14.76 10.42 2.29
N ARG A 27 15.46 11.08 1.36
CA ARG A 27 15.89 12.48 1.55
C ARG A 27 14.71 13.43 1.64
N GLU A 28 13.73 13.28 0.74
CA GLU A 28 12.53 14.14 0.71
C GLU A 28 11.69 13.98 1.98
N LEU A 29 11.45 12.75 2.41
CA LEU A 29 10.71 12.47 3.64
C LEU A 29 11.40 13.09 4.87
N ARG A 30 12.72 12.93 4.99
CA ARG A 30 13.50 13.49 6.10
C ARG A 30 13.58 15.02 6.07
N GLY A 31 13.67 15.60 4.86
CA GLY A 31 13.78 17.04 4.67
C GLY A 31 12.45 17.79 4.74
N SER A 32 11.34 17.09 4.61
CA SER A 32 10.01 17.69 4.57
C SER A 32 9.60 18.30 5.91
N ARG A 33 9.15 19.56 5.86
CA ARG A 33 8.54 20.27 7.00
C ARG A 33 7.01 20.22 6.98
N ALA A 34 6.41 19.57 6.00
CA ALA A 34 4.97 19.43 5.91
C ALA A 34 4.43 18.65 7.12
N GLN A 35 3.24 18.99 7.59
CA GLN A 35 2.57 18.26 8.67
C GLN A 35 2.34 16.80 8.24
N TRP A 36 1.79 16.58 7.04
CA TRP A 36 1.53 15.28 6.46
C TRP A 36 2.51 14.96 5.32
N LYS A 37 2.93 13.71 5.22
CA LYS A 37 3.73 13.16 4.13
C LYS A 37 2.88 12.10 3.43
N VAL A 38 2.33 12.45 2.30
CA VAL A 38 1.52 11.53 1.47
C VAL A 38 2.44 10.85 0.48
N ILE A 39 2.53 9.53 0.58
CA ILE A 39 3.30 8.69 -0.34
C ILE A 39 2.32 8.10 -1.35
N ALA A 40 2.33 8.63 -2.56
CA ALA A 40 1.59 8.07 -3.68
C ALA A 40 2.44 6.98 -4.33
N ALA A 41 1.94 5.75 -4.28
CA ALA A 41 2.59 4.59 -4.89
C ALA A 41 1.57 3.84 -5.76
N ASP A 42 2.07 3.16 -6.79
CA ASP A 42 1.22 2.38 -7.66
C ASP A 42 0.67 1.16 -6.92
N MET A 43 1.55 0.26 -6.49
CA MET A 43 1.15 -1.01 -5.87
C MET A 43 0.87 -0.89 -4.37
N PRO A 44 -0.20 -1.52 -3.88
CA PRO A 44 -0.39 -1.74 -2.44
C PRO A 44 0.72 -2.59 -1.83
N ILE A 45 1.05 -2.30 -0.57
CA ILE A 45 2.23 -2.89 0.09
C ILE A 45 2.01 -4.38 0.42
N GLY A 46 0.87 -4.72 0.99
CA GLY A 46 0.61 -6.05 1.55
C GLY A 46 -0.41 -6.88 0.79
N LEU A 47 -0.73 -6.53 -0.47
CA LEU A 47 -1.66 -7.30 -1.30
C LEU A 47 -0.92 -8.24 -2.24
N CYS A 48 -1.28 -9.52 -2.23
CA CYS A 48 -0.77 -10.51 -3.15
C CYS A 48 -1.46 -10.38 -4.51
N VAL A 49 -0.72 -10.12 -5.57
CA VAL A 49 -1.22 -10.09 -6.94
C VAL A 49 -0.55 -11.21 -7.74
N PRO A 50 -1.18 -12.40 -7.84
CA PRO A 50 -0.59 -13.54 -8.54
C PRO A 50 -0.50 -13.29 -10.04
N ASP A 51 0.62 -13.68 -10.65
CA ASP A 51 0.89 -13.60 -12.09
C ASP A 51 1.35 -14.94 -12.66
N GLY A 52 0.62 -16.00 -12.32
CA GLY A 52 0.87 -17.36 -12.79
C GLY A 52 2.17 -17.96 -12.25
N LYS A 53 2.81 -18.80 -13.07
CA LYS A 53 4.04 -19.51 -12.69
C LYS A 53 5.14 -19.29 -13.71
N ASP A 54 6.39 -19.37 -13.26
CA ASP A 54 7.56 -19.36 -14.13
C ASP A 54 7.80 -20.74 -14.78
N ALA A 55 8.84 -20.83 -15.63
CA ALA A 55 9.20 -22.06 -16.34
C ALA A 55 9.63 -23.20 -15.40
N GLN A 56 9.93 -22.94 -14.14
CA GLN A 56 10.27 -23.91 -13.10
C GLN A 56 9.08 -24.22 -12.18
N GLY A 57 7.87 -23.71 -12.49
CA GLY A 57 6.65 -23.94 -11.73
C GLY A 57 6.56 -23.12 -10.43
N ARG A 58 7.42 -22.11 -10.22
CA ARG A 58 7.40 -21.24 -9.05
C ARG A 58 6.37 -20.14 -9.25
N ASP A 59 5.68 -19.74 -8.18
CA ASP A 59 4.72 -18.67 -8.23
C ASP A 59 5.40 -17.34 -8.58
N ARG A 60 4.75 -16.57 -9.43
CA ARG A 60 5.13 -15.21 -9.80
C ARG A 60 4.14 -14.24 -9.21
N TRP A 61 4.65 -13.10 -8.77
CA TRP A 61 3.87 -12.02 -8.17
C TRP A 61 4.12 -10.72 -8.92
N GLU A 62 3.07 -10.03 -9.27
CA GLU A 62 3.17 -8.68 -9.83
C GLU A 62 3.38 -7.64 -8.72
N ALA A 63 2.88 -7.94 -7.53
CA ALA A 63 2.92 -7.11 -6.33
C ALA A 63 4.30 -6.91 -5.69
N ILE A 64 4.35 -6.05 -4.68
CA ILE A 64 5.42 -5.95 -3.70
C ILE A 64 5.43 -7.22 -2.84
N ALA A 65 4.27 -7.58 -2.29
CA ALA A 65 4.04 -8.78 -1.49
C ALA A 65 4.36 -10.07 -2.26
N ASN A 66 4.92 -11.04 -1.57
CA ASN A 66 5.34 -12.31 -2.15
C ASN A 66 4.53 -13.52 -1.68
N GLY A 67 3.55 -13.32 -0.77
CA GLY A 67 2.68 -14.37 -0.25
C GLY A 67 3.34 -15.34 0.73
N ASN A 68 4.48 -14.99 1.32
CA ASN A 68 5.23 -15.87 2.22
C ASN A 68 4.89 -15.69 3.71
N ASP A 69 4.17 -14.64 4.07
CA ASP A 69 3.76 -14.29 5.47
C ASP A 69 4.93 -14.26 6.48
N GLY A 70 6.16 -14.05 6.02
CA GLY A 70 7.36 -14.22 6.81
C GLY A 70 8.26 -12.98 6.87
N ALA A 71 9.55 -13.23 6.94
CA ALA A 71 10.55 -12.17 6.83
C ALA A 71 10.49 -11.53 5.44
N ALA A 72 10.78 -10.23 5.38
CA ALA A 72 10.80 -9.50 4.11
C ALA A 72 11.75 -10.14 3.09
N LEU A 73 11.25 -10.42 1.90
CA LEU A 73 11.96 -11.02 0.79
C LEU A 73 11.70 -10.23 -0.50
N GLY A 74 12.56 -10.37 -1.48
CA GLY A 74 12.36 -9.79 -2.80
C GLY A 74 12.14 -8.29 -2.76
N ARG A 75 11.04 -7.81 -3.34
CA ARG A 75 10.66 -6.39 -3.39
C ARG A 75 10.35 -5.80 -2.01
N GLU A 76 9.88 -6.63 -1.08
CA GLU A 76 9.62 -6.20 0.30
C GLU A 76 10.86 -5.71 1.03
N LEU A 77 12.07 -6.13 0.60
CA LEU A 77 13.33 -5.65 1.18
C LEU A 77 13.51 -4.14 1.03
N GLU A 78 13.02 -3.54 -0.08
CA GLU A 78 13.06 -2.09 -0.25
C GLU A 78 12.05 -1.38 0.65
N ILE A 79 10.85 -1.93 0.77
CA ILE A 79 9.81 -1.39 1.66
C ILE A 79 10.24 -1.51 3.12
N ALA A 80 10.80 -2.64 3.53
CA ALA A 80 11.36 -2.82 4.87
C ALA A 80 12.47 -1.80 5.18
N ASP A 81 13.34 -1.52 4.21
CA ASP A 81 14.39 -0.50 4.33
C ASP A 81 13.82 0.92 4.42
N LEU A 82 12.76 1.23 3.66
CA LEU A 82 12.05 2.51 3.73
C LEU A 82 11.33 2.69 5.05
N LEU A 83 10.55 1.72 5.48
CA LEU A 83 9.77 1.77 6.73
C LEU A 83 10.68 1.88 7.95
N ARG A 84 11.79 1.11 7.99
CA ARG A 84 12.82 1.24 9.02
C ARG A 84 13.45 2.63 9.03
N PHE A 85 13.72 3.21 7.88
CA PHE A 85 14.24 4.57 7.77
C PHE A 85 13.24 5.60 8.31
N VAL A 86 11.97 5.50 7.94
CA VAL A 86 10.87 6.38 8.41
C VAL A 86 10.84 6.38 9.95
N GLN A 87 10.86 5.20 10.56
CA GLN A 87 10.86 5.06 12.02
C GLN A 87 12.11 5.66 12.67
N ARG A 88 13.32 5.29 12.19
CA ARG A 88 14.59 5.73 12.79
C ARG A 88 14.90 7.21 12.58
N ALA A 89 14.41 7.79 11.50
CA ALA A 89 14.53 9.21 11.22
C ALA A 89 13.41 10.04 11.85
N GLU A 90 12.52 9.40 12.62
CA GLU A 90 11.36 10.02 13.27
C GLU A 90 10.47 10.80 12.30
N VAL A 91 10.33 10.30 11.07
CA VAL A 91 9.42 10.87 10.08
C VAL A 91 7.99 10.51 10.49
N ARG A 92 7.23 11.51 10.91
CA ARG A 92 5.85 11.35 11.41
C ARG A 92 4.82 11.67 10.34
N ASN A 93 3.59 11.25 10.60
CA ASN A 93 2.41 11.59 9.79
C ASN A 93 2.58 11.15 8.33
N THR A 94 2.95 9.92 8.11
CA THR A 94 3.03 9.30 6.79
C THR A 94 1.73 8.57 6.46
N VAL A 95 1.20 8.78 5.26
CA VAL A 95 0.01 8.12 4.73
C VAL A 95 0.32 7.60 3.33
N TRP A 96 -0.10 6.39 3.02
CA TRP A 96 0.07 5.79 1.71
C TRP A 96 -1.25 5.85 0.92
N LEU A 97 -1.17 6.34 -0.30
CA LEU A 97 -2.25 6.28 -1.28
C LEU A 97 -1.78 5.38 -2.41
N THR A 98 -2.50 4.30 -2.63
CA THR A 98 -2.15 3.27 -3.61
C THR A 98 -3.29 2.99 -4.57
N ALA A 99 -3.02 2.26 -5.63
CA ALA A 99 -3.94 2.00 -6.73
C ALA A 99 -3.79 0.57 -7.26
N ASP A 100 -3.71 0.39 -8.57
CA ASP A 100 -3.45 -0.83 -9.35
C ASP A 100 -4.48 -1.95 -9.16
N VAL A 101 -4.72 -2.42 -7.94
CA VAL A 101 -5.77 -3.41 -7.69
C VAL A 101 -7.15 -2.77 -7.94
N HIS A 102 -7.98 -3.48 -8.66
CA HIS A 102 -9.22 -2.94 -9.19
C HIS A 102 -10.39 -3.09 -8.21
N TYR A 103 -10.21 -2.65 -6.98
CA TYR A 103 -11.22 -2.51 -5.94
C TYR A 103 -10.80 -1.45 -4.91
N CYS A 104 -11.71 -1.10 -4.02
CA CYS A 104 -11.50 -0.09 -3.01
C CYS A 104 -11.21 -0.74 -1.65
N ALA A 105 -10.17 -0.26 -0.95
CA ALA A 105 -9.84 -0.77 0.38
C ALA A 105 -9.13 0.26 1.25
N ALA A 106 -9.14 0.05 2.57
CA ALA A 106 -8.31 0.73 3.53
C ALA A 106 -7.64 -0.31 4.44
N HIS A 107 -6.33 -0.19 4.59
CA HIS A 107 -5.53 -1.09 5.40
C HIS A 107 -4.79 -0.31 6.50
N HIS A 108 -4.72 -0.90 7.68
CA HIS A 108 -3.87 -0.43 8.76
C HIS A 108 -2.75 -1.43 9.00
N TYR A 109 -1.52 -0.96 8.89
CA TYR A 109 -0.31 -1.76 9.12
C TYR A 109 0.20 -1.55 10.53
N SER A 110 0.56 -2.64 11.22
CA SER A 110 1.08 -2.57 12.58
C SER A 110 2.18 -3.60 12.81
N PRO A 111 3.32 -3.20 13.44
CA PRO A 111 4.38 -4.13 13.80
C PRO A 111 3.93 -5.24 14.75
N GLU A 112 2.85 -5.05 15.49
CA GLU A 112 2.30 -6.07 16.40
C GLU A 112 1.81 -7.30 15.63
N ARG A 113 1.22 -7.10 14.45
CA ARG A 113 0.70 -8.14 13.57
C ARG A 113 1.69 -8.61 12.51
N ALA A 114 2.80 -7.89 12.34
CA ALA A 114 3.77 -8.09 11.28
C ALA A 114 4.83 -9.15 11.62
N ALA A 115 5.37 -9.83 10.61
CA ALA A 115 6.61 -10.59 10.73
C ALA A 115 7.84 -9.67 10.81
N PHE A 116 7.87 -8.62 9.98
CA PHE A 116 8.84 -7.54 10.08
C PHE A 116 8.34 -6.46 11.06
N LYS A 117 9.11 -6.14 12.10
CA LYS A 117 8.65 -5.32 13.22
C LYS A 117 9.30 -3.94 13.35
N ASP A 118 10.31 -3.65 12.55
CA ASP A 118 11.12 -2.44 12.68
C ASP A 118 10.50 -1.28 11.89
N PHE A 119 9.26 -0.89 12.26
CA PHE A 119 8.53 0.23 11.66
C PHE A 119 7.45 0.78 12.61
N ALA A 120 6.99 2.02 12.37
CA ALA A 120 5.84 2.62 13.04
C ALA A 120 4.54 2.29 12.28
N PRO A 121 3.39 2.15 12.96
CA PRO A 121 2.11 1.92 12.30
C PRO A 121 1.78 2.99 11.26
N PHE A 122 1.08 2.59 10.18
CA PHE A 122 0.65 3.51 9.13
C PHE A 122 -0.63 3.04 8.45
N TRP A 123 -1.26 3.96 7.72
CA TRP A 123 -2.43 3.70 6.90
C TRP A 123 -2.10 3.68 5.42
N GLU A 124 -2.77 2.80 4.70
CA GLU A 124 -2.79 2.71 3.24
C GLU A 124 -4.24 2.74 2.77
N PHE A 125 -4.50 3.60 1.79
CA PHE A 125 -5.81 3.72 1.15
C PHE A 125 -5.67 3.38 -0.32
N VAL A 126 -6.46 2.42 -0.77
CA VAL A 126 -6.48 1.92 -2.14
C VAL A 126 -7.75 2.42 -2.80
N ALA A 127 -7.61 3.22 -3.85
CA ALA A 127 -8.73 3.77 -4.59
C ALA A 127 -8.66 3.37 -6.07
N GLY A 128 -9.71 2.73 -6.54
CA GLY A 128 -9.85 2.34 -7.93
C GLY A 128 -10.84 1.19 -8.10
N PRO A 129 -11.10 0.80 -9.35
CA PRO A 129 -10.73 1.51 -10.58
C PRO A 129 -11.64 2.71 -10.85
N LEU A 130 -11.21 3.62 -11.76
CA LEU A 130 -12.06 4.74 -12.22
C LEU A 130 -12.92 4.38 -13.42
N ASN A 131 -12.42 3.53 -14.33
CA ASN A 131 -13.14 3.07 -15.53
C ASN A 131 -12.47 1.82 -16.10
N ALA A 132 -12.41 0.76 -15.31
CA ALA A 132 -11.86 -0.52 -15.72
C ALA A 132 -12.65 -1.68 -15.12
N GLY A 133 -12.44 -2.90 -15.60
CA GLY A 133 -13.01 -4.09 -15.00
C GLY A 133 -12.60 -4.22 -13.53
N SER A 134 -13.52 -4.57 -12.66
CA SER A 134 -13.26 -4.70 -11.23
C SER A 134 -12.91 -6.13 -10.86
N PHE A 135 -11.94 -6.29 -9.96
CA PHE A 135 -11.40 -7.58 -9.50
C PHE A 135 -11.27 -7.58 -7.98
N GLY A 136 -10.76 -8.65 -7.43
CA GLY A 136 -10.44 -8.77 -6.02
C GLY A 136 -11.55 -9.44 -5.19
N PRO A 137 -11.44 -9.43 -3.87
CA PRO A 137 -10.29 -8.91 -3.14
C PRO A 137 -9.06 -9.81 -3.24
N ASN A 138 -7.87 -9.23 -3.09
CA ASN A 138 -6.61 -9.96 -3.05
C ASN A 138 -6.33 -10.51 -1.65
N ALA A 139 -5.60 -11.62 -1.57
CA ALA A 139 -5.07 -12.12 -0.31
C ALA A 139 -4.04 -11.14 0.27
N LEU A 140 -3.94 -11.10 1.60
CA LEU A 140 -2.94 -10.32 2.32
C LEU A 140 -1.66 -11.13 2.54
N ASP A 141 -0.53 -10.44 2.60
CA ASP A 141 0.75 -10.95 3.07
C ASP A 141 1.07 -10.38 4.45
N GLY A 142 1.37 -11.24 5.41
CA GLY A 142 1.61 -10.89 6.80
C GLY A 142 2.96 -10.25 7.09
N THR A 143 3.86 -10.08 6.11
CA THR A 143 5.21 -9.52 6.31
C THR A 143 5.19 -8.18 7.04
N PHE A 144 4.30 -7.26 6.64
CA PHE A 144 4.11 -5.95 7.29
C PHE A 144 2.81 -5.86 8.12
N GLY A 145 2.10 -6.97 8.34
CA GLY A 145 0.94 -7.05 9.23
C GLY A 145 -0.24 -6.18 8.85
N PRO A 146 -0.70 -6.18 7.58
CA PRO A 146 -1.89 -5.45 7.17
C PRO A 146 -3.14 -6.00 7.85
N GLN A 147 -4.06 -5.09 8.16
CA GLN A 147 -5.41 -5.39 8.59
C GLN A 147 -6.38 -4.67 7.67
N VAL A 148 -7.35 -5.40 7.13
CA VAL A 148 -8.47 -4.80 6.40
C VAL A 148 -9.34 -4.01 7.37
N MET A 149 -9.39 -2.70 7.19
CA MET A 149 -10.27 -1.80 7.92
C MET A 149 -11.56 -1.55 7.12
N PHE A 150 -11.42 -1.54 5.81
CA PHE A 150 -12.52 -1.46 4.86
C PHE A 150 -12.15 -2.14 3.55
N GLN A 151 -13.14 -2.73 2.87
CA GLN A 151 -12.96 -3.35 1.57
C GLN A 151 -14.30 -3.40 0.81
N LYS A 152 -14.29 -2.96 -0.44
CA LYS A 152 -15.44 -3.09 -1.36
C LYS A 152 -14.93 -3.57 -2.72
N ALA A 153 -15.15 -4.85 -2.98
CA ALA A 153 -14.72 -5.55 -4.18
C ALA A 153 -15.90 -6.27 -4.85
N PRO A 154 -15.84 -6.57 -6.15
CA PRO A 154 -16.93 -7.26 -6.85
C PRO A 154 -17.04 -8.73 -6.43
N LEU A 155 -18.23 -9.28 -6.49
CA LEU A 155 -18.47 -10.71 -6.27
C LEU A 155 -18.00 -11.57 -7.46
N VAL A 156 -17.94 -10.97 -8.65
CA VAL A 156 -17.56 -11.63 -9.90
C VAL A 156 -16.34 -10.91 -10.45
N GLN A 157 -15.28 -11.68 -10.73
CA GLN A 157 -14.04 -11.13 -11.28
C GLN A 157 -14.28 -10.52 -12.67
N ASN A 158 -13.59 -9.44 -12.99
CA ASN A 158 -13.74 -8.68 -14.22
C ASN A 158 -15.14 -8.13 -14.41
N SER A 159 -15.77 -7.66 -13.32
CA SER A 159 -17.07 -6.98 -13.41
C SER A 159 -16.95 -5.70 -14.22
N SER A 160 -17.95 -5.45 -15.07
CA SER A 160 -18.02 -4.23 -15.88
C SER A 160 -18.04 -2.97 -15.01
N PRO A 161 -17.49 -1.83 -15.49
CA PRO A 161 -17.62 -0.53 -14.82
C PRO A 161 -19.07 -0.17 -14.49
N PHE A 162 -20.05 -0.58 -15.31
CA PHE A 162 -21.48 -0.39 -15.06
C PHE A 162 -22.03 -1.15 -13.84
N ALA A 163 -21.26 -2.09 -13.28
CA ALA A 163 -21.63 -2.80 -12.06
C ALA A 163 -21.45 -1.97 -10.77
N GLY A 164 -20.91 -0.74 -10.87
CA GLY A 164 -20.82 0.19 -9.75
C GLY A 164 -19.60 0.02 -8.84
N TYR A 165 -18.61 -0.80 -9.22
CA TYR A 165 -17.37 -0.98 -8.45
C TYR A 165 -16.25 -0.07 -8.97
N GLN A 166 -16.56 1.20 -9.11
CA GLN A 166 -15.63 2.24 -9.52
C GLN A 166 -15.48 3.24 -8.38
N PHE A 167 -14.27 3.62 -8.01
CA PHE A 167 -14.03 4.39 -6.80
C PHE A 167 -12.91 5.42 -7.02
N PHE A 168 -12.97 6.49 -6.23
CA PHE A 168 -11.89 7.47 -6.10
C PHE A 168 -11.67 7.84 -4.63
N GLY A 169 -10.52 8.41 -4.33
CA GLY A 169 -10.17 8.90 -3.00
C GLY A 169 -10.12 10.41 -2.96
N GLU A 170 -10.60 10.98 -1.86
CA GLU A 170 -10.50 12.39 -1.52
C GLU A 170 -9.68 12.54 -0.25
N VAL A 171 -8.81 13.54 -0.20
CA VAL A 171 -8.00 13.85 0.97
C VAL A 171 -8.24 15.29 1.36
N GLU A 172 -8.67 15.50 2.59
CA GLU A 172 -8.87 16.81 3.18
C GLU A 172 -7.94 17.01 4.39
N ILE A 173 -7.41 18.20 4.56
CA ILE A 173 -6.63 18.59 5.73
C ILE A 173 -7.30 19.80 6.35
N ASP A 174 -7.82 19.64 7.57
CA ASP A 174 -8.41 20.75 8.32
C ASP A 174 -7.34 21.77 8.75
N ALA A 175 -7.57 23.03 8.46
CA ALA A 175 -6.59 24.08 8.69
C ALA A 175 -6.35 24.40 10.17
N GLN A 176 -7.29 24.08 11.06
CA GLN A 176 -7.20 24.37 12.49
C GLN A 176 -6.65 23.18 13.27
N SER A 177 -7.30 22.03 13.16
CA SER A 177 -6.88 20.81 13.85
C SER A 177 -5.68 20.13 13.19
N ARG A 178 -5.44 20.42 11.88
CA ARG A 178 -4.48 19.76 11.01
C ARG A 178 -4.75 18.27 10.83
N ALA A 179 -5.93 17.79 11.24
CA ALA A 179 -6.36 16.42 10.96
C ALA A 179 -6.41 16.18 9.46
N LEU A 180 -6.00 15.00 9.04
CA LEU A 180 -6.12 14.54 7.66
C LEU A 180 -7.24 13.52 7.57
N THR A 181 -8.22 13.77 6.70
CA THR A 181 -9.31 12.85 6.43
C THR A 181 -9.17 12.27 5.03
N VAL A 182 -9.17 10.94 4.93
CA VAL A 182 -9.28 10.26 3.65
C VAL A 182 -10.68 9.70 3.53
N THR A 183 -11.37 10.08 2.45
CA THR A 183 -12.70 9.57 2.11
C THR A 183 -12.63 8.80 0.80
N LEU A 184 -13.01 7.53 0.83
CA LEU A 184 -13.18 6.71 -0.37
C LEU A 184 -14.63 6.87 -0.84
N ARG A 185 -14.80 7.20 -2.12
CA ARG A 185 -16.10 7.48 -2.72
C ARG A 185 -16.38 6.55 -3.89
N ASP A 186 -17.65 6.27 -4.11
CA ASP A 186 -18.09 5.56 -5.30
C ASP A 186 -18.30 6.51 -6.49
N LEU A 187 -18.82 5.97 -7.58
CA LEU A 187 -19.09 6.62 -8.86
C LEU A 187 -20.07 7.81 -8.74
N ASP A 188 -21.01 7.75 -7.78
CA ASP A 188 -22.01 8.78 -7.55
C ASP A 188 -21.50 9.88 -6.59
N GLY A 189 -20.25 9.72 -6.12
CA GLY A 189 -19.61 10.62 -5.17
C GLY A 189 -20.02 10.35 -3.71
N GLU A 190 -20.79 9.28 -3.47
CA GLU A 190 -21.19 8.93 -2.11
C GLU A 190 -20.00 8.29 -1.33
N PRO A 191 -19.81 8.68 -0.06
CA PRO A 191 -18.75 8.11 0.75
C PRO A 191 -19.06 6.64 1.08
N VAL A 192 -18.11 5.76 0.75
CA VAL A 192 -18.18 4.33 1.11
C VAL A 192 -17.31 4.02 2.33
N PHE A 193 -16.31 4.85 2.62
CA PHE A 193 -15.48 4.78 3.81
C PHE A 193 -14.83 6.13 4.07
N SER A 194 -14.63 6.49 5.35
CA SER A 194 -13.88 7.68 5.75
C SER A 194 -13.05 7.40 6.99
N GLN A 195 -11.83 7.90 7.02
CA GLN A 195 -10.93 7.81 8.15
C GLN A 195 -10.27 9.15 8.41
N GLU A 196 -10.49 9.68 9.60
CA GLU A 196 -9.76 10.84 10.12
C GLU A 196 -8.51 10.38 10.86
N LEU A 197 -7.39 11.03 10.60
CA LEU A 197 -6.10 10.82 11.24
C LEU A 197 -5.67 12.10 11.95
N GLN A 198 -5.32 11.98 13.21
CA GLN A 198 -4.77 13.10 13.99
C GLN A 198 -3.25 13.16 13.78
N PRO A 199 -2.67 14.37 13.64
CA PRO A 199 -1.23 14.50 13.49
C PRO A 199 -0.49 14.24 14.79
N ASP A 200 0.58 13.47 14.75
CA ASP A 200 1.50 13.33 15.86
C ASP A 200 2.31 14.62 16.06
N GLY A 201 2.43 15.10 17.29
CA GLY A 201 3.28 16.22 17.65
C GLY A 201 2.71 17.59 17.26
N ALA A 202 1.40 17.73 17.35
CA ALA A 202 0.71 19.03 17.25
C ALA A 202 0.85 19.84 18.55
#